data_a01c9ee71b5dafe7ec05dc5002903731
#
_entry.id   a01c9ee71b5dafe7ec05dc5002903731
#
_cell.length_a   1.000
_cell.length_b   1.000
_cell.length_c   1.000
_cell.angle_alpha   90.00
_cell.angle_beta   90.00
_cell.angle_gamma   90.00
#
_symmetry.space_group_name_H-M   'P 1'
#
loop_
_entity.id
_entity.type
_entity.pdbx_description
1 polymer ?
#
loop_
_entity_poly.entity_id
_entity_poly.type
_entity_poly.pdbx_seq_one_letter_code
_entity_poly.pdbx_strand_id
1 'polypeptide(L)'
;MAKDDRQPVLELIRATGFFNEAEIQVATELIDIYLNNPDQRDYHIVVVEDESGNVAGYMTYGPTPLTEGTWDLYWIAVSPGAQGKGYGRQLVNWLEDRVRESGGRLILIETSSQPKYLPTRKFYEKLGYAEIARIPDFYRPEDDRVIFGKYFRSKE
;
A
#
# COMPACT_ATOMS: atom_id res chain seq x y z
N MET A 1 -4.29 -2.11 -12.76
CA MET A 1 -2.98 -2.59 -13.29
C MET A 1 -3.22 -3.48 -14.49
N ALA A 2 -2.57 -3.22 -15.60
CA ALA A 2 -2.62 -4.01 -16.82
C ALA A 2 -1.39 -4.94 -16.92
N LYS A 3 -1.41 -5.87 -17.89
CA LYS A 3 -0.29 -6.82 -18.07
C LYS A 3 1.03 -6.13 -18.40
N ASP A 4 0.97 -5.05 -19.16
CA ASP A 4 2.15 -4.28 -19.56
C ASP A 4 2.80 -3.51 -18.38
N ASP A 5 2.07 -3.31 -17.28
CA ASP A 5 2.59 -2.66 -16.08
C ASP A 5 3.47 -3.58 -15.23
N ARG A 6 3.43 -4.90 -15.47
CA ARG A 6 4.11 -5.91 -14.64
C ARG A 6 5.60 -5.62 -14.49
N GLN A 7 6.30 -5.52 -15.61
CA GLN A 7 7.75 -5.29 -15.60
C GLN A 7 8.12 -3.93 -15.02
N PRO A 8 7.49 -2.81 -15.43
CA PRO A 8 7.72 -1.52 -14.80
C PRO A 8 7.49 -1.50 -13.28
N VAL A 9 6.46 -2.16 -12.78
CA VAL A 9 6.19 -2.26 -11.33
C VAL A 9 7.29 -3.04 -10.61
N LEU A 10 7.74 -4.16 -11.14
CA LEU A 10 8.84 -4.94 -10.54
C LEU A 10 10.16 -4.17 -10.53
N GLU A 11 10.47 -3.43 -11.58
CA GLU A 11 11.64 -2.55 -11.63
C GLU A 11 11.55 -1.44 -10.59
N LEU A 12 10.37 -0.84 -10.45
CA LEU A 12 10.09 0.18 -9.43
C LEU A 12 10.31 -0.38 -8.02
N ILE A 13 9.77 -1.54 -7.69
CA ILE A 13 9.93 -2.19 -6.39
C ILE A 13 11.41 -2.40 -6.07
N ARG A 14 12.17 -2.94 -7.02
CA ARG A 14 13.63 -3.14 -6.83
C ARG A 14 14.37 -1.81 -6.65
N ALA A 15 14.01 -0.81 -7.43
CA ALA A 15 14.67 0.49 -7.40
C ALA A 15 14.50 1.22 -6.07
N THR A 16 13.43 0.97 -5.32
CA THR A 16 13.22 1.61 -3.99
C THR A 16 14.26 1.20 -2.97
N GLY A 17 14.83 -0.01 -3.08
CA GLY A 17 15.81 -0.56 -2.11
C GLY A 17 15.22 -0.93 -0.75
N PHE A 18 13.91 -0.82 -0.54
CA PHE A 18 13.25 -1.13 0.73
C PHE A 18 12.89 -2.60 0.89
N PHE A 19 12.77 -3.34 -0.22
CA PHE A 19 12.31 -4.72 -0.22
C PHE A 19 13.48 -5.68 -0.41
N ASN A 20 13.55 -6.73 0.40
CA ASN A 20 14.49 -7.82 0.20
C ASN A 20 13.99 -8.79 -0.90
N GLU A 21 14.85 -9.74 -1.33
CA GLU A 21 14.49 -10.67 -2.42
C GLU A 21 13.25 -11.52 -2.10
N ALA A 22 13.06 -11.93 -0.85
CA ALA A 22 11.89 -12.69 -0.45
C ALA A 22 10.59 -11.86 -0.57
N GLU A 23 10.64 -10.59 -0.18
CA GLU A 23 9.52 -9.66 -0.31
C GLU A 23 9.23 -9.35 -1.78
N ILE A 24 10.25 -9.19 -2.62
CA ILE A 24 10.10 -9.00 -4.07
C ILE A 24 9.47 -10.23 -4.71
N GLN A 25 9.84 -11.42 -4.28
CA GLN A 25 9.23 -12.65 -4.75
C GLN A 25 7.74 -12.71 -4.39
N VAL A 26 7.38 -12.41 -3.15
CA VAL A 26 5.97 -12.34 -2.72
C VAL A 26 5.20 -11.32 -3.53
N ALA A 27 5.74 -10.11 -3.74
CA ALA A 27 5.10 -9.09 -4.56
C ALA A 27 4.90 -9.57 -6.00
N THR A 28 5.90 -10.27 -6.57
CA THR A 28 5.82 -10.86 -7.92
C THR A 28 4.70 -11.89 -8.01
N GLU A 29 4.59 -12.79 -7.06
CA GLU A 29 3.54 -13.81 -7.01
C GLU A 29 2.14 -13.18 -6.91
N LEU A 30 1.97 -12.16 -6.06
CA LEU A 30 0.71 -11.44 -5.93
C LEU A 30 0.31 -10.72 -7.23
N ILE A 31 1.26 -10.13 -7.92
CA ILE A 31 1.05 -9.47 -9.22
C ILE A 31 0.63 -10.51 -10.27
N ASP A 32 1.32 -11.64 -10.33
CA ASP A 32 1.01 -12.69 -11.30
C ASP A 32 -0.36 -13.32 -11.05
N ILE A 33 -0.73 -13.56 -9.81
CA ILE A 33 -2.09 -14.03 -9.44
C ILE A 33 -3.13 -12.99 -9.86
N TYR A 34 -2.91 -11.72 -9.55
CA TYR A 34 -3.82 -10.64 -9.92
C TYR A 34 -4.06 -10.56 -11.43
N LEU A 35 -2.99 -10.67 -12.22
CA LEU A 35 -3.07 -10.54 -13.68
C LEU A 35 -3.67 -11.78 -14.37
N ASN A 36 -3.54 -12.97 -13.76
CA ASN A 36 -3.95 -14.23 -14.36
C ASN A 36 -5.24 -14.82 -13.77
N ASN A 37 -5.72 -14.29 -12.66
CA ASN A 37 -6.96 -14.72 -12.01
C ASN A 37 -7.93 -13.55 -11.82
N PRO A 38 -8.69 -13.17 -12.87
CA PRO A 38 -9.60 -12.02 -12.81
C PRO A 38 -10.76 -12.19 -11.84
N ASP A 39 -11.04 -13.40 -11.38
CA ASP A 39 -12.14 -13.70 -10.46
C ASP A 39 -11.78 -13.58 -8.97
N GLN A 40 -10.47 -13.49 -8.64
CA GLN A 40 -10.06 -13.28 -7.25
C GLN A 40 -10.50 -11.89 -6.75
N ARG A 41 -10.88 -11.80 -5.46
CA ARG A 41 -11.38 -10.58 -4.81
C ARG A 41 -10.66 -10.27 -3.50
N ASP A 42 -9.61 -11.01 -3.18
CA ASP A 42 -8.88 -10.86 -1.92
C ASP A 42 -8.07 -9.56 -1.88
N TYR A 43 -7.56 -9.13 -3.02
CA TYR A 43 -6.83 -7.88 -3.16
C TYR A 43 -6.90 -7.32 -4.58
N HIS A 44 -6.57 -6.04 -4.68
CA HIS A 44 -6.50 -5.29 -5.92
C HIS A 44 -5.15 -4.61 -6.04
N ILE A 45 -4.69 -4.39 -7.27
CA ILE A 45 -3.46 -3.66 -7.55
C ILE A 45 -3.78 -2.50 -8.49
N VAL A 46 -3.34 -1.31 -8.13
CA VAL A 46 -3.44 -0.11 -8.95
C VAL A 46 -2.08 0.51 -9.18
N VAL A 47 -1.93 1.18 -10.29
CA VAL A 47 -0.73 1.95 -10.64
C VAL A 47 -1.11 3.41 -10.85
N VAL A 48 -0.16 4.30 -10.61
CA VAL A 48 -0.22 5.71 -11.01
C VAL A 48 0.86 5.96 -12.05
N GLU A 49 0.50 6.66 -13.11
CA GLU A 49 1.40 7.05 -14.19
C GLU A 49 1.82 8.50 -14.05
N ASP A 50 3.04 8.82 -14.49
CA ASP A 50 3.51 10.18 -14.63
C ASP A 50 2.92 10.85 -15.89
N GLU A 51 3.26 12.12 -16.12
CA GLU A 51 2.78 12.89 -17.28
C GLU A 51 3.22 12.31 -18.62
N SER A 52 4.28 11.47 -18.62
CA SER A 52 4.80 10.78 -19.82
C SER A 52 4.20 9.39 -20.02
N GLY A 53 3.30 8.94 -19.12
CA GLY A 53 2.69 7.61 -19.18
C GLY A 53 3.54 6.50 -18.59
N ASN A 54 4.62 6.81 -17.88
CA ASN A 54 5.42 5.81 -17.18
C ASN A 54 4.84 5.50 -15.81
N VAL A 55 4.96 4.25 -15.36
CA VAL A 55 4.56 3.87 -14.01
C VAL A 55 5.42 4.60 -12.98
N ALA A 56 4.79 5.48 -12.21
CA ALA A 56 5.43 6.27 -11.15
C ALA A 56 5.25 5.66 -9.75
N GLY A 57 4.22 4.86 -9.56
CA GLY A 57 3.93 4.20 -8.30
C GLY A 57 2.91 3.09 -8.44
N TYR A 58 2.82 2.25 -7.40
CA TYR A 58 1.81 1.20 -7.33
C TYR A 58 1.35 0.97 -5.90
N MET A 59 0.21 0.33 -5.76
CA MET A 59 -0.38 0.01 -4.46
C MET A 59 -1.18 -1.28 -4.56
N THR A 60 -1.07 -2.11 -3.51
CA THR A 60 -1.89 -3.30 -3.30
C THR A 60 -2.78 -3.08 -2.08
N TYR A 61 -4.07 -3.32 -2.22
CA TYR A 61 -5.06 -3.14 -1.17
C TYR A 61 -6.18 -4.17 -1.29
N GLY A 62 -6.92 -4.37 -0.22
CA GLY A 62 -8.06 -5.28 -0.25
C GLY A 62 -8.94 -5.18 1.00
N PRO A 63 -10.14 -5.78 0.95
CA PRO A 63 -10.99 -5.87 2.13
C PRO A 63 -10.38 -6.82 3.15
N THR A 64 -10.40 -6.44 4.42
CA THR A 64 -9.93 -7.31 5.51
C THR A 64 -10.94 -8.44 5.72
N PRO A 65 -10.53 -9.71 5.62
CA PRO A 65 -11.44 -10.83 5.78
C PRO A 65 -12.19 -10.81 7.12
N LEU A 66 -13.44 -11.26 7.12
CA LEU A 66 -14.29 -11.40 8.31
C LEU A 66 -14.59 -10.08 9.04
N THR A 67 -14.44 -8.94 8.35
CA THR A 67 -14.77 -7.63 8.90
C THR A 67 -15.89 -6.97 8.13
N GLU A 68 -16.56 -6.03 8.78
CA GLU A 68 -17.56 -5.17 8.15
C GLU A 68 -16.93 -3.80 7.86
N GLY A 69 -16.48 -3.62 6.61
CA GLY A 69 -15.99 -2.34 6.12
C GLY A 69 -14.57 -1.94 6.56
N THR A 70 -13.73 -2.91 6.99
CA THR A 70 -12.30 -2.69 7.18
C THR A 70 -11.54 -3.07 5.93
N TRP A 71 -10.55 -2.25 5.57
CA TRP A 71 -9.70 -2.43 4.40
C TRP A 71 -8.23 -2.36 4.80
N ASP A 72 -7.41 -3.13 4.13
CA ASP A 72 -5.95 -3.10 4.28
C ASP A 72 -5.30 -2.45 3.07
N LEU A 73 -4.36 -1.54 3.33
CA LEU A 73 -3.35 -1.15 2.37
C LEU A 73 -2.14 -2.04 2.62
N TYR A 74 -1.87 -2.99 1.72
CA TYR A 74 -0.82 -4.00 1.92
C TYR A 74 0.56 -3.49 1.51
N TRP A 75 0.66 -2.90 0.32
CA TRP A 75 1.92 -2.45 -0.28
C TRP A 75 1.70 -1.13 -0.99
N ILE A 76 2.64 -0.22 -0.82
CA ILE A 76 2.69 1.02 -1.60
C ILE A 76 4.14 1.37 -1.88
N ALA A 77 4.44 1.72 -3.10
CA ALA A 77 5.77 2.16 -3.50
C ALA A 77 5.68 3.22 -4.60
N VAL A 78 6.57 4.19 -4.55
CA VAL A 78 6.76 5.24 -5.55
C VAL A 78 8.18 5.15 -6.08
N SER A 79 8.33 5.25 -7.40
CA SER A 79 9.64 5.28 -8.05
C SER A 79 10.54 6.35 -7.42
N PRO A 80 11.83 6.04 -7.14
CA PRO A 80 12.75 7.01 -6.53
C PRO A 80 12.81 8.34 -7.29
N GLY A 81 12.77 8.31 -8.62
CA GLY A 81 12.78 9.51 -9.45
C GLY A 81 11.46 10.30 -9.45
N ALA A 82 10.39 9.73 -8.94
CA ALA A 82 9.06 10.33 -8.85
C ALA A 82 8.66 10.71 -7.41
N GLN A 83 9.50 10.44 -6.42
CA GLN A 83 9.23 10.80 -5.03
C GLN A 83 9.16 12.32 -4.85
N GLY A 84 8.36 12.77 -3.88
CA GLY A 84 8.17 14.20 -3.60
C GLY A 84 7.23 14.93 -4.57
N LYS A 85 6.64 14.24 -5.56
CA LYS A 85 5.72 14.80 -6.55
C LYS A 85 4.25 14.53 -6.26
N GLY A 86 3.93 13.91 -5.14
CA GLY A 86 2.54 13.68 -4.70
C GLY A 86 1.90 12.38 -5.20
N TYR A 87 2.61 11.48 -5.86
CA TYR A 87 2.04 10.22 -6.35
C TYR A 87 1.59 9.27 -5.24
N GLY A 88 2.33 9.18 -4.15
CA GLY A 88 1.90 8.40 -2.98
C GLY A 88 0.61 8.92 -2.37
N ARG A 89 0.48 10.23 -2.23
CA ARG A 89 -0.76 10.87 -1.79
C ARG A 89 -1.91 10.60 -2.75
N GLN A 90 -1.66 10.67 -4.05
CA GLN A 90 -2.66 10.39 -5.07
C GLN A 90 -3.20 8.95 -4.96
N LEU A 91 -2.32 7.98 -4.77
CA LEU A 91 -2.70 6.58 -4.55
C LEU A 91 -3.55 6.40 -3.29
N VAL A 92 -3.13 6.96 -2.16
CA VAL A 92 -3.87 6.84 -0.89
C VAL A 92 -5.22 7.55 -0.97
N ASN A 93 -5.28 8.75 -1.54
CA ASN A 93 -6.56 9.48 -1.72
C ASN A 93 -7.52 8.69 -2.60
N TRP A 94 -7.03 8.10 -3.68
CA TRP A 94 -7.84 7.24 -4.55
C TRP A 94 -8.41 6.04 -3.79
N LEU A 95 -7.60 5.38 -2.95
CA LEU A 95 -8.06 4.29 -2.09
C LEU A 95 -9.14 4.75 -1.11
N GLU A 96 -8.92 5.89 -0.45
CA GLU A 96 -9.89 6.44 0.49
C GLU A 96 -11.25 6.71 -0.16
N ASP A 97 -11.26 7.24 -1.37
CA ASP A 97 -12.49 7.47 -2.12
C ASP A 97 -13.19 6.13 -2.45
N ARG A 98 -12.45 5.12 -2.89
CA ARG A 98 -12.98 3.78 -3.13
C ARG A 98 -13.58 3.14 -1.89
N VAL A 99 -12.90 3.27 -0.77
CA VAL A 99 -13.38 2.73 0.51
C VAL A 99 -14.65 3.44 0.95
N ARG A 100 -14.72 4.77 0.83
CA ARG A 100 -15.94 5.54 1.13
C ARG A 100 -17.12 5.16 0.22
N GLU A 101 -16.87 5.03 -1.08
CA GLU A 101 -17.89 4.64 -2.08
C GLU A 101 -18.46 3.24 -1.79
N SER A 102 -17.64 2.32 -1.26
CA SER A 102 -18.07 0.97 -0.90
C SER A 102 -18.72 0.86 0.49
N GLY A 103 -18.87 1.97 1.21
CA GLY A 103 -19.36 1.97 2.58
C GLY A 103 -18.33 1.50 3.62
N GLY A 104 -17.05 1.52 3.25
CA GLY A 104 -15.96 1.16 4.16
C GLY A 104 -15.79 2.16 5.30
N ARG A 105 -15.31 1.68 6.44
CA ARG A 105 -15.25 2.44 7.70
C ARG A 105 -13.84 2.68 8.23
N LEU A 106 -12.89 1.85 7.83
CA LEU A 106 -11.53 1.84 8.38
C LEU A 106 -10.54 1.38 7.32
N ILE A 107 -9.42 2.08 7.19
CA ILE A 107 -8.24 1.62 6.47
C ILE A 107 -7.12 1.39 7.47
N LEU A 108 -6.50 0.22 7.40
CA LEU A 108 -5.32 -0.17 8.17
C LEU A 108 -4.09 -0.21 7.30
N ILE A 109 -2.96 0.22 7.84
CA ILE A 109 -1.64 0.18 7.19
C ILE A 109 -0.63 -0.31 8.21
N GLU A 110 0.10 -1.37 7.88
CA GLU A 110 1.14 -1.93 8.74
C GLU A 110 2.53 -1.53 8.24
N THR A 111 3.41 -1.20 9.15
CA THR A 111 4.80 -0.87 8.85
C THR A 111 5.74 -1.24 10.00
N SER A 112 7.03 -1.25 9.71
CA SER A 112 8.10 -1.49 10.67
C SER A 112 8.40 -0.23 11.49
N SER A 113 8.84 -0.44 12.74
CA SER A 113 9.31 0.64 13.62
C SER A 113 10.76 1.07 13.34
N GLN A 114 11.46 0.40 12.42
CA GLN A 114 12.86 0.72 12.10
C GLN A 114 13.04 2.17 11.63
N PRO A 115 14.21 2.79 11.92
CA PRO A 115 14.49 4.17 11.53
C PRO A 115 14.36 4.44 10.02
N LYS A 116 14.70 3.47 9.17
CA LYS A 116 14.58 3.61 7.70
C LYS A 116 13.13 3.84 7.22
N TYR A 117 12.14 3.42 8.02
CA TYR A 117 10.71 3.61 7.74
C TYR A 117 10.12 4.87 8.38
N LEU A 118 10.92 5.68 9.07
CA LEU A 118 10.44 6.93 9.66
C LEU A 118 9.79 7.87 8.63
N PRO A 119 10.36 8.09 7.44
CA PRO A 119 9.70 8.92 6.42
C PRO A 119 8.34 8.35 6.00
N THR A 120 8.23 7.03 5.91
CA THR A 120 6.97 6.33 5.59
C THR A 120 5.92 6.55 6.66
N ARG A 121 6.27 6.38 7.95
CA ARG A 121 5.35 6.64 9.06
C ARG A 121 4.89 8.09 9.08
N LYS A 122 5.79 9.04 8.88
CA LYS A 122 5.44 10.47 8.79
C LYS A 122 4.53 10.79 7.60
N PHE A 123 4.72 10.11 6.49
CA PHE A 123 3.85 10.22 5.32
C PHE A 123 2.40 9.83 5.67
N TYR A 124 2.19 8.72 6.38
CA TYR A 124 0.86 8.31 6.82
C TYR A 124 0.26 9.28 7.84
N GLU A 125 1.04 9.77 8.78
CA GLU A 125 0.57 10.76 9.76
C GLU A 125 0.09 12.05 9.07
N LYS A 126 0.80 12.53 8.07
CA LYS A 126 0.42 13.71 7.29
C LYS A 126 -0.89 13.50 6.51
N LEU A 127 -1.22 12.28 6.15
CA LEU A 127 -2.47 11.93 5.50
C LEU A 127 -3.63 11.71 6.48
N GLY A 128 -3.39 11.90 7.77
CA GLY A 128 -4.40 11.78 8.82
C GLY A 128 -4.56 10.40 9.42
N TYR A 129 -3.61 9.49 9.17
CA TYR A 129 -3.55 8.18 9.83
C TYR A 129 -2.90 8.33 11.21
N ALA A 130 -3.42 7.62 12.18
CA ALA A 130 -2.87 7.57 13.54
C ALA A 130 -2.36 6.14 13.84
N GLU A 131 -1.30 6.06 14.64
CA GLU A 131 -0.88 4.78 15.21
C GLU A 131 -1.95 4.30 16.19
N ILE A 132 -2.60 3.19 15.87
CA ILE A 132 -3.70 2.63 16.67
C ILE A 132 -3.30 1.35 17.42
N ALA A 133 -2.24 0.70 17.01
CA ALA A 133 -1.70 -0.48 17.66
C ALA A 133 -0.21 -0.65 17.38
N ARG A 134 0.48 -1.34 18.29
CA ARG A 134 1.89 -1.69 18.14
C ARG A 134 2.12 -3.06 18.75
N ILE A 135 2.83 -3.92 18.03
CA ILE A 135 3.24 -5.24 18.53
C ILE A 135 4.77 -5.22 18.64
N PRO A 136 5.31 -5.19 19.88
CA PRO A 136 6.76 -5.17 20.08
C PRO A 136 7.46 -6.41 19.49
N ASP A 137 8.66 -6.21 18.96
CA ASP A 137 9.54 -7.29 18.45
C ASP A 137 8.87 -8.23 17.44
N PHE A 138 7.89 -7.74 16.68
CA PHE A 138 7.07 -8.58 15.79
C PHE A 138 7.89 -9.16 14.63
N TYR A 139 8.68 -8.34 13.95
CA TYR A 139 9.49 -8.78 12.80
C TYR A 139 10.81 -9.40 13.25
N ARG A 140 11.40 -8.87 14.32
CA ARG A 140 12.63 -9.30 14.99
C ARG A 140 12.82 -8.45 16.24
N PRO A 141 13.80 -8.78 17.13
CA PRO A 141 14.13 -7.90 18.26
C PRO A 141 14.34 -6.46 17.81
N GLU A 142 13.74 -5.51 18.53
CA GLU A 142 13.79 -4.06 18.28
C GLU A 142 13.11 -3.60 16.96
N ASP A 143 12.29 -4.45 16.35
CA ASP A 143 11.51 -4.11 15.15
C ASP A 143 10.03 -4.44 15.36
N ASP A 144 9.28 -3.44 15.80
CA ASP A 144 7.88 -3.56 16.10
C ASP A 144 7.03 -3.50 14.82
N ARG A 145 5.90 -4.20 14.86
CA ARG A 145 4.81 -3.97 13.91
C ARG A 145 3.99 -2.78 14.38
N VAL A 146 4.00 -1.70 13.60
CA VAL A 146 3.20 -0.49 13.84
C VAL A 146 1.99 -0.52 12.93
N ILE A 147 0.80 -0.38 13.50
CA ILE A 147 -0.45 -0.36 12.76
C ILE A 147 -1.02 1.05 12.79
N PHE A 148 -1.08 1.68 11.61
CA PHE A 148 -1.77 2.93 11.39
C PHE A 148 -3.20 2.67 10.94
N GLY A 149 -4.12 3.53 11.35
CA GLY A 149 -5.51 3.45 10.92
C GLY A 149 -6.14 4.82 10.72
N LYS A 150 -7.11 4.86 9.81
CA LYS A 150 -7.95 6.03 9.58
C LYS A 150 -9.41 5.59 9.48
N TYR A 151 -10.23 6.15 10.35
CA TYR A 151 -11.67 5.89 10.39
C TYR A 151 -12.42 6.87 9.49
N PHE A 152 -13.36 6.32 8.74
CA PHE A 152 -14.31 7.09 7.92
C PHE A 152 -15.69 6.99 8.55
N ARG A 153 -16.33 8.14 8.82
CA ARG A 153 -17.72 8.16 9.29
C ARG A 153 -18.64 7.95 8.09
N SER A 154 -19.65 7.11 8.25
CA SER A 154 -20.76 7.07 7.32
C SER A 154 -21.35 8.48 7.25
N LYS A 155 -21.62 8.97 6.03
CA LYS A 155 -22.48 10.16 5.89
C LYS A 155 -23.84 9.76 6.42
N GLU A 156 -24.23 10.34 7.53
CA GLU A 156 -25.60 10.27 8.02
C GLU A 156 -26.54 10.93 7.02
#